data_3d91f4346b73a3dcdf9838787279b565
#
_entry.id   3d91f4346b73a3dcdf9838787279b565
#
_cell.length_a   1.000
_cell.length_b   1.000
_cell.length_c   1.000
_cell.angle_alpha   90.00
_cell.angle_beta   90.00
_cell.angle_gamma   90.00
#
_symmetry.space_group_name_H-M   'P 1'
#
loop_
_entity.id
_entity.type
_entity.pdbx_description
1 polymer ?
#
loop_
_entity_poly.entity_id
_entity_poly.type
_entity_poly.pdbx_seq_one_letter_code
_entity_poly.pdbx_strand_id
1 'polypeptide(L)'
;SEGGQSSTSQTESSAAEESSSSGETEEFSMFIADRADAPLSADLPVIAELQKRTNIKINFDIAPESSAAEKFNLMMASGELPDSVSRTIDLIMQYTDKGAFEPLDDLIAEYGPNFSAILEEHPEYKRELAAVDGKIYTFPQIAAIPNEYVYMIRQDWLDKLGLEMPTTLDELVEVFRAFRDGDPNGNGEADEIPFVVASGGETTYGGGTYYNIDLYESFGLYQDFFIEDGEIKYDAIDPRMKEYLTFANMLYAEKLLDPEFLTMDKQQWESRMTNSIGGMTFNWNTRIDIFNTALQQVDPNAQLVGMAPPEGPYGEAKTRHQMKAIRGKGTAIAASSDKKEVVVKFFDYIYSDEGTELMNFGIEGETYTKEGGKLQYTDVVLHPSDGDSPQTTLFQLGIDRLNYVQMAEYEDAFV
;
A
#
# COMPACT_ATOMS: atom_id res chain seq x y z
N SER A 1 18.39 -81.40 6.76
CA SER A 1 17.58 -80.74 7.82
C SER A 1 17.83 -79.26 7.84
N GLU A 2 16.71 -78.54 7.59
CA GLU A 2 16.31 -77.23 8.12
C GLU A 2 17.19 -76.06 7.76
N GLY A 3 16.84 -75.03 7.03
CA GLY A 3 15.49 -74.46 6.98
C GLY A 3 15.59 -73.04 7.58
N GLY A 4 15.77 -72.03 6.82
CA GLY A 4 15.85 -70.65 7.29
C GLY A 4 15.51 -69.68 6.15
N GLN A 5 14.25 -69.36 6.00
CA GLN A 5 13.76 -68.33 5.09
C GLN A 5 14.08 -66.94 5.68
N SER A 6 14.73 -66.09 4.91
CA SER A 6 14.90 -64.67 5.17
C SER A 6 13.86 -63.91 4.37
N SER A 7 12.91 -63.28 5.05
CA SER A 7 11.92 -62.37 4.50
C SER A 7 12.48 -60.99 4.27
N THR A 8 12.60 -60.56 3.03
CA THR A 8 12.90 -59.18 2.63
C THR A 8 11.61 -58.38 2.66
N SER A 9 11.51 -57.40 3.56
CA SER A 9 10.48 -56.37 3.58
C SER A 9 10.76 -55.33 2.49
N GLN A 10 9.92 -55.26 1.50
CA GLN A 10 9.87 -54.16 0.54
C GLN A 10 9.23 -52.96 1.24
N THR A 11 9.96 -51.88 1.28
CA THR A 11 9.46 -50.55 1.66
C THR A 11 8.83 -49.96 0.39
N GLU A 12 7.53 -49.86 0.35
CA GLU A 12 6.82 -49.08 -0.67
C GLU A 12 7.01 -47.61 -0.39
N SER A 13 7.72 -46.94 -1.30
CA SER A 13 7.77 -45.51 -1.40
C SER A 13 6.46 -45.02 -2.02
N SER A 14 5.60 -44.40 -1.25
CA SER A 14 4.46 -43.66 -1.79
C SER A 14 4.95 -42.38 -2.43
N ALA A 15 5.04 -42.39 -3.76
CA ALA A 15 5.11 -41.16 -4.54
C ALA A 15 3.76 -40.45 -4.40
N ALA A 16 3.81 -39.20 -3.92
CA ALA A 16 2.69 -38.28 -4.00
C ALA A 16 2.36 -38.04 -5.47
N GLU A 17 1.16 -38.46 -5.88
CA GLU A 17 0.63 -38.11 -7.19
C GLU A 17 0.40 -36.60 -7.22
N GLU A 18 1.19 -35.89 -8.02
CA GLU A 18 0.85 -34.55 -8.51
C GLU A 18 -0.44 -34.69 -9.33
N SER A 19 -1.56 -34.25 -8.77
CA SER A 19 -2.81 -34.14 -9.50
C SER A 19 -2.71 -32.98 -10.50
N SER A 20 -2.20 -33.25 -11.68
CA SER A 20 -2.36 -32.37 -12.82
C SER A 20 -3.82 -32.40 -13.26
N SER A 21 -4.60 -31.38 -12.86
CA SER A 21 -5.91 -31.16 -13.43
C SER A 21 -5.73 -30.73 -14.89
N SER A 22 -5.94 -31.64 -15.84
CA SER A 22 -5.98 -31.37 -17.28
C SER A 22 -7.30 -30.70 -17.69
N GLY A 23 -7.68 -29.61 -17.02
CA GLY A 23 -8.78 -28.74 -17.42
C GLY A 23 -8.29 -27.72 -18.45
N GLU A 24 -9.19 -27.30 -19.34
CA GLU A 24 -8.96 -26.17 -20.23
C GLU A 24 -8.65 -24.91 -19.37
N THR A 25 -7.64 -24.12 -19.78
CA THR A 25 -7.26 -22.87 -19.07
C THR A 25 -8.42 -21.89 -19.20
N GLU A 26 -8.95 -21.44 -18.06
CA GLU A 26 -9.98 -20.43 -17.99
C GLU A 26 -9.37 -19.02 -18.07
N GLU A 27 -10.17 -18.03 -18.43
CA GLU A 27 -9.70 -16.63 -18.49
C GLU A 27 -10.82 -15.64 -18.17
N PHE A 28 -10.42 -14.48 -17.69
CA PHE A 28 -11.29 -13.32 -17.48
C PHE A 28 -10.58 -12.02 -17.79
N SER A 29 -11.35 -10.96 -18.03
CA SER A 29 -10.85 -9.62 -18.28
C SER A 29 -10.93 -8.76 -17.01
N MET A 30 -9.91 -7.88 -16.81
CA MET A 30 -9.80 -7.04 -15.62
C MET A 30 -9.35 -5.63 -15.96
N PHE A 31 -10.17 -4.64 -15.59
CA PHE A 31 -9.73 -3.24 -15.58
C PHE A 31 -8.96 -2.93 -14.32
N ILE A 32 -7.80 -2.29 -14.47
CA ILE A 32 -6.95 -1.86 -13.36
C ILE A 32 -6.21 -0.56 -13.71
N ALA A 33 -6.07 0.33 -12.73
CA ALA A 33 -5.15 1.46 -12.84
C ALA A 33 -3.71 1.01 -12.53
N ASP A 34 -2.76 1.58 -13.24
CA ASP A 34 -1.36 1.18 -13.10
C ASP A 34 -0.40 2.37 -13.04
N ARG A 35 0.72 2.13 -12.37
CA ARG A 35 1.82 3.06 -12.21
C ARG A 35 2.79 2.96 -13.38
N ALA A 36 3.40 4.10 -13.76
CA ALA A 36 4.28 4.15 -14.91
C ALA A 36 5.70 3.63 -14.62
N ASP A 37 6.14 3.72 -13.37
CA ASP A 37 7.50 3.38 -12.92
C ASP A 37 7.76 1.86 -12.79
N ALA A 38 6.70 1.05 -12.70
CA ALA A 38 6.77 -0.41 -12.72
C ALA A 38 5.51 -0.98 -13.41
N PRO A 39 5.47 -1.00 -14.75
CA PRO A 39 4.28 -1.38 -15.51
C PRO A 39 3.79 -2.79 -15.20
N LEU A 40 2.48 -2.94 -14.95
CA LEU A 40 1.84 -4.23 -14.74
C LEU A 40 1.79 -5.01 -16.06
N SER A 41 2.08 -6.29 -15.99
CA SER A 41 1.94 -7.24 -17.08
C SER A 41 1.56 -8.61 -16.54
N ALA A 42 0.85 -9.40 -17.33
CA ALA A 42 0.55 -10.78 -17.03
C ALA A 42 1.83 -11.67 -16.98
N ASP A 43 2.93 -11.19 -17.54
CA ASP A 43 4.21 -11.89 -17.61
C ASP A 43 5.15 -11.58 -16.43
N LEU A 44 4.76 -10.68 -15.51
CA LEU A 44 5.54 -10.46 -14.29
C LEU A 44 5.66 -11.77 -13.50
N PRO A 45 6.84 -12.10 -12.94
CA PRO A 45 7.09 -13.41 -12.35
C PRO A 45 6.02 -13.92 -11.40
N VAL A 46 5.58 -13.09 -10.46
CA VAL A 46 4.55 -13.44 -9.46
C VAL A 46 3.16 -13.57 -10.11
N ILE A 47 2.85 -12.71 -11.07
CA ILE A 47 1.56 -12.76 -11.78
C ILE A 47 1.49 -14.00 -12.68
N ALA A 48 2.57 -14.32 -13.38
CA ALA A 48 2.67 -15.53 -14.19
C ALA A 48 2.53 -16.80 -13.34
N GLU A 49 3.20 -16.85 -12.17
CA GLU A 49 3.10 -17.97 -11.25
C GLU A 49 1.68 -18.09 -10.65
N LEU A 50 1.02 -16.98 -10.33
CA LEU A 50 -0.36 -16.96 -9.85
C LEU A 50 -1.31 -17.54 -10.91
N GLN A 51 -1.19 -17.12 -12.17
CA GLN A 51 -1.97 -17.66 -13.27
C GLN A 51 -1.71 -19.18 -13.48
N LYS A 52 -0.47 -19.61 -13.36
CA LYS A 52 -0.10 -21.02 -13.45
C LYS A 52 -0.71 -21.85 -12.34
N ARG A 53 -0.63 -21.40 -11.07
CA ARG A 53 -1.19 -22.11 -9.90
C ARG A 53 -2.70 -22.23 -9.94
N THR A 54 -3.37 -21.18 -10.41
CA THR A 54 -4.83 -21.15 -10.53
C THR A 54 -5.35 -21.81 -11.82
N ASN A 55 -4.50 -22.00 -12.85
CA ASN A 55 -4.88 -22.32 -14.21
C ASN A 55 -5.88 -21.31 -14.82
N ILE A 56 -5.79 -20.04 -14.40
CA ILE A 56 -6.67 -18.96 -14.85
C ILE A 56 -5.79 -17.82 -15.39
N LYS A 57 -6.09 -17.32 -16.58
CA LYS A 57 -5.42 -16.17 -17.20
C LYS A 57 -6.19 -14.89 -16.96
N ILE A 58 -5.44 -13.80 -16.78
CA ILE A 58 -6.00 -12.44 -16.69
C ILE A 58 -5.68 -11.70 -17.98
N ASN A 59 -6.72 -11.16 -18.61
CA ASN A 59 -6.63 -10.22 -19.71
C ASN A 59 -6.76 -8.80 -19.16
N PHE A 60 -5.64 -8.14 -18.89
CA PHE A 60 -5.62 -6.81 -18.32
C PHE A 60 -6.06 -5.72 -19.29
N ASP A 61 -6.99 -4.89 -18.86
CA ASP A 61 -7.30 -3.59 -19.44
C ASP A 61 -6.71 -2.49 -18.52
N ILE A 62 -5.48 -2.06 -18.85
CA ILE A 62 -4.69 -1.17 -18.01
C ILE A 62 -4.93 0.29 -18.42
N ALA A 63 -5.13 1.16 -17.42
CA ALA A 63 -5.11 2.60 -17.60
C ALA A 63 -4.01 3.22 -16.72
N PRO A 64 -3.27 4.22 -17.21
CA PRO A 64 -2.39 5.02 -16.35
C PRO A 64 -3.17 5.61 -15.18
N GLU A 65 -2.60 5.65 -13.99
CA GLU A 65 -3.22 6.23 -12.79
C GLU A 65 -3.82 7.62 -13.05
N SER A 66 -3.11 8.46 -13.82
CA SER A 66 -3.55 9.82 -14.16
C SER A 66 -4.84 9.92 -14.98
N SER A 67 -5.20 8.88 -15.71
CA SER A 67 -6.41 8.83 -16.58
C SER A 67 -7.41 7.75 -16.17
N ALA A 68 -7.08 6.95 -15.16
CA ALA A 68 -7.90 5.81 -14.76
C ALA A 68 -9.31 6.22 -14.27
N ALA A 69 -9.43 7.37 -13.61
CA ALA A 69 -10.73 7.89 -13.17
C ALA A 69 -11.64 8.26 -14.35
N GLU A 70 -11.09 8.91 -15.37
CA GLU A 70 -11.85 9.25 -16.59
C GLU A 70 -12.29 8.00 -17.33
N LYS A 71 -11.36 7.04 -17.54
CA LYS A 71 -11.68 5.78 -18.20
C LYS A 71 -12.75 4.98 -17.45
N PHE A 72 -12.64 4.90 -16.13
CA PHE A 72 -13.65 4.25 -15.29
C PHE A 72 -15.02 4.91 -15.46
N ASN A 73 -15.10 6.24 -15.40
CA ASN A 73 -16.37 6.96 -15.59
C ASN A 73 -16.98 6.71 -16.97
N LEU A 74 -16.17 6.61 -18.03
CA LEU A 74 -16.63 6.27 -19.37
C LEU A 74 -17.20 4.85 -19.43
N MET A 75 -16.53 3.85 -18.82
CA MET A 75 -17.04 2.49 -18.73
C MET A 75 -18.37 2.42 -17.97
N MET A 76 -18.48 3.15 -16.85
CA MET A 76 -19.71 3.19 -16.08
C MET A 76 -20.87 3.87 -16.85
N ALA A 77 -20.56 4.90 -17.64
CA ALA A 77 -21.56 5.60 -18.45
C ALA A 77 -22.02 4.78 -19.67
N SER A 78 -21.12 4.00 -20.29
CA SER A 78 -21.46 3.13 -21.43
C SER A 78 -22.15 1.82 -21.00
N GLY A 79 -21.91 1.37 -19.77
CA GLY A 79 -22.32 0.05 -19.30
C GLY A 79 -21.47 -1.11 -19.87
N GLU A 80 -20.40 -0.81 -20.59
CA GLU A 80 -19.47 -1.80 -21.13
C GLU A 80 -18.34 -2.03 -20.13
N LEU A 81 -18.50 -3.04 -19.27
CA LEU A 81 -17.52 -3.41 -18.25
C LEU A 81 -16.77 -4.70 -18.63
N PRO A 82 -15.47 -4.81 -18.32
CA PRO A 82 -14.79 -6.11 -18.30
C PRO A 82 -15.37 -6.98 -17.18
N ASP A 83 -14.95 -8.24 -17.10
CA ASP A 83 -15.45 -9.19 -16.10
C ASP A 83 -15.22 -8.70 -14.67
N SER A 84 -14.10 -8.03 -14.42
CA SER A 84 -13.78 -7.46 -13.12
C SER A 84 -13.17 -6.05 -13.22
N VAL A 85 -13.32 -5.29 -12.15
CA VAL A 85 -12.86 -3.91 -12.04
C VAL A 85 -12.16 -3.69 -10.70
N SER A 86 -10.88 -3.33 -10.76
CA SER A 86 -10.09 -2.97 -9.57
C SER A 86 -9.99 -1.45 -9.43
N ARG A 87 -10.61 -0.90 -8.39
CA ARG A 87 -10.61 0.54 -8.07
C ARG A 87 -10.69 0.73 -6.54
N THR A 88 -10.77 1.99 -6.12
CA THR A 88 -11.08 2.27 -4.71
C THR A 88 -12.48 1.74 -4.37
N ILE A 89 -12.61 1.15 -3.19
CA ILE A 89 -13.88 0.56 -2.71
C ILE A 89 -14.98 1.62 -2.71
N ASP A 90 -14.71 2.83 -2.24
CA ASP A 90 -15.68 3.92 -2.21
C ASP A 90 -16.22 4.28 -3.59
N LEU A 91 -15.36 4.21 -4.61
CA LEU A 91 -15.78 4.47 -5.99
C LEU A 91 -16.67 3.35 -6.53
N ILE A 92 -16.35 2.10 -6.23
CA ILE A 92 -17.17 0.94 -6.58
C ILE A 92 -18.55 1.02 -5.90
N MET A 93 -18.57 1.38 -4.61
CA MET A 93 -19.78 1.48 -3.81
C MET A 93 -20.81 2.50 -4.36
N GLN A 94 -20.38 3.53 -5.09
CA GLN A 94 -21.27 4.50 -5.74
C GLN A 94 -22.13 3.91 -6.87
N TYR A 95 -21.84 2.68 -7.29
CA TYR A 95 -22.52 2.02 -8.40
C TYR A 95 -23.20 0.69 -8.04
N THR A 96 -23.13 0.27 -6.78
CA THR A 96 -23.74 -0.98 -6.32
C THR A 96 -25.26 -0.93 -6.39
N ASP A 97 -25.88 0.17 -6.00
CA ASP A 97 -27.32 0.42 -6.08
C ASP A 97 -27.85 0.55 -7.52
N LYS A 98 -26.95 0.78 -8.49
CA LYS A 98 -27.26 0.88 -9.93
C LYS A 98 -27.18 -0.48 -10.64
N GLY A 99 -26.84 -1.54 -9.93
CA GLY A 99 -26.73 -2.88 -10.47
C GLY A 99 -25.54 -3.11 -11.43
N ALA A 100 -24.49 -2.28 -11.34
CA ALA A 100 -23.30 -2.42 -12.18
C ALA A 100 -22.43 -3.59 -11.76
N PHE A 101 -22.41 -3.90 -10.47
CA PHE A 101 -21.58 -4.95 -9.88
C PHE A 101 -22.42 -6.04 -9.23
N GLU A 102 -21.88 -7.24 -9.22
CA GLU A 102 -22.48 -8.41 -8.62
C GLU A 102 -22.26 -8.43 -7.11
N PRO A 103 -23.30 -8.67 -6.28
CA PRO A 103 -23.10 -8.98 -4.87
C PRO A 103 -22.40 -10.32 -4.72
N LEU A 104 -21.38 -10.38 -3.88
CA LEU A 104 -20.45 -11.51 -3.80
C LEU A 104 -20.84 -12.54 -2.73
N ASP A 105 -21.78 -12.25 -1.84
CA ASP A 105 -22.08 -13.11 -0.66
C ASP A 105 -22.35 -14.57 -1.05
N ASP A 106 -23.24 -14.82 -2.00
CA ASP A 106 -23.58 -16.17 -2.44
C ASP A 106 -22.41 -16.82 -3.20
N LEU A 107 -21.71 -16.07 -4.04
CA LEU A 107 -20.56 -16.55 -4.79
C LEU A 107 -19.38 -16.90 -3.89
N ILE A 108 -19.10 -16.08 -2.85
CA ILE A 108 -18.08 -16.37 -1.84
C ILE A 108 -18.46 -17.64 -1.06
N ALA A 109 -19.72 -17.79 -0.66
CA ALA A 109 -20.17 -18.99 0.05
C ALA A 109 -20.02 -20.27 -0.78
N GLU A 110 -20.16 -20.18 -2.11
CA GLU A 110 -20.09 -21.35 -3.00
C GLU A 110 -18.66 -21.62 -3.50
N TYR A 111 -17.90 -20.59 -3.85
CA TYR A 111 -16.61 -20.71 -4.55
C TYR A 111 -15.42 -20.08 -3.83
N GLY A 112 -15.63 -19.42 -2.68
CA GLY A 112 -14.62 -18.64 -1.96
C GLY A 112 -14.35 -19.10 -0.53
N PRO A 113 -13.94 -20.36 -0.29
CA PRO A 113 -13.75 -20.89 1.07
C PRO A 113 -12.68 -20.16 1.88
N ASN A 114 -11.60 -19.70 1.25
CA ASN A 114 -10.51 -19.00 1.94
C ASN A 114 -10.97 -17.61 2.40
N PHE A 115 -11.60 -16.84 1.51
CA PHE A 115 -12.12 -15.53 1.88
C PHE A 115 -13.30 -15.63 2.87
N SER A 116 -14.16 -16.65 2.75
CA SER A 116 -15.19 -16.96 3.76
C SER A 116 -14.58 -17.14 5.14
N ALA A 117 -13.50 -17.93 5.24
CA ALA A 117 -12.83 -18.19 6.52
C ALA A 117 -12.29 -16.89 7.16
N ILE A 118 -11.68 -16.01 6.37
CA ILE A 118 -11.22 -14.69 6.84
C ILE A 118 -12.40 -13.85 7.36
N LEU A 119 -13.52 -13.82 6.65
CA LEU A 119 -14.71 -13.06 7.06
C LEU A 119 -15.40 -13.64 8.30
N GLU A 120 -15.27 -14.94 8.55
CA GLU A 120 -15.75 -15.60 9.78
C GLU A 120 -14.84 -15.29 10.97
N GLU A 121 -13.53 -15.29 10.78
CA GLU A 121 -12.54 -14.96 11.80
C GLU A 121 -12.56 -13.46 12.15
N HIS A 122 -12.82 -12.61 11.15
CA HIS A 122 -12.84 -11.16 11.25
C HIS A 122 -14.20 -10.57 10.85
N PRO A 123 -15.24 -10.70 11.68
CA PRO A 123 -16.58 -10.21 11.35
C PRO A 123 -16.65 -8.68 11.19
N GLU A 124 -15.67 -7.94 11.70
CA GLU A 124 -15.50 -6.51 11.46
C GLU A 124 -15.22 -6.21 9.99
N TYR A 125 -14.47 -7.06 9.28
CA TYR A 125 -14.18 -6.87 7.85
C TYR A 125 -15.46 -6.95 7.02
N LYS A 126 -16.34 -7.87 7.37
CA LYS A 126 -17.65 -7.97 6.72
C LYS A 126 -18.47 -6.68 6.88
N ARG A 127 -18.44 -6.08 8.08
CA ARG A 127 -19.13 -4.80 8.34
C ARG A 127 -18.51 -3.64 7.57
N GLU A 128 -17.19 -3.61 7.43
CA GLU A 128 -16.47 -2.57 6.68
C GLU A 128 -16.70 -2.67 5.17
N LEU A 129 -16.85 -3.88 4.64
CA LEU A 129 -17.07 -4.15 3.22
C LEU A 129 -18.54 -4.04 2.80
N ALA A 130 -19.46 -4.05 3.75
CA ALA A 130 -20.88 -4.04 3.47
C ALA A 130 -21.33 -2.73 2.83
N ALA A 131 -21.97 -2.80 1.67
CA ALA A 131 -22.68 -1.71 1.06
C ALA A 131 -23.95 -1.36 1.86
N VAL A 132 -24.70 -0.34 1.44
CA VAL A 132 -25.92 0.13 2.11
C VAL A 132 -26.99 -0.98 2.22
N ASP A 133 -27.01 -1.92 1.29
CA ASP A 133 -27.91 -3.07 1.27
C ASP A 133 -27.42 -4.24 2.16
N GLY A 134 -26.28 -4.07 2.82
CA GLY A 134 -25.65 -5.06 3.70
C GLY A 134 -24.84 -6.15 2.99
N LYS A 135 -24.67 -6.07 1.65
CA LYS A 135 -23.95 -7.04 0.85
C LYS A 135 -22.52 -6.62 0.57
N ILE A 136 -21.65 -7.60 0.28
CA ILE A 136 -20.27 -7.41 -0.13
C ILE A 136 -20.20 -7.35 -1.66
N TYR A 137 -19.43 -6.40 -2.21
CA TYR A 137 -19.26 -6.21 -3.65
C TYR A 137 -17.81 -6.27 -4.10
N THR A 138 -16.85 -6.34 -3.18
CA THR A 138 -15.43 -6.29 -3.50
C THR A 138 -14.62 -7.35 -2.80
N PHE A 139 -13.63 -7.88 -3.49
CA PHE A 139 -12.47 -8.53 -2.89
C PHE A 139 -11.47 -7.45 -2.49
N PRO A 140 -11.22 -7.21 -1.20
CA PRO A 140 -10.35 -6.14 -0.73
C PRO A 140 -8.87 -6.50 -0.76
N GLN A 141 -8.01 -5.48 -0.68
CA GLN A 141 -6.69 -5.65 -0.10
C GLN A 141 -6.82 -5.64 1.43
N ILE A 142 -6.20 -6.61 2.10
CA ILE A 142 -6.20 -6.73 3.55
C ILE A 142 -4.77 -6.57 4.05
N ALA A 143 -4.53 -5.63 4.97
CA ALA A 143 -3.23 -5.50 5.63
C ALA A 143 -3.45 -5.17 7.11
N ALA A 144 -3.17 -6.15 7.96
CA ALA A 144 -3.28 -6.03 9.42
C ALA A 144 -1.99 -5.49 10.07
N ILE A 145 -1.11 -4.85 9.28
CA ILE A 145 0.17 -4.28 9.76
C ILE A 145 -0.09 -2.86 10.22
N PRO A 146 0.25 -2.50 11.46
CA PRO A 146 0.14 -1.13 11.95
C PRO A 146 1.23 -0.21 11.35
N ASN A 147 0.90 1.08 11.20
CA ASN A 147 1.86 2.16 10.89
C ASN A 147 2.62 2.05 9.56
N GLU A 148 1.90 2.18 8.45
CA GLU A 148 2.52 2.26 7.13
C GLU A 148 2.93 3.69 6.73
N TYR A 149 2.41 4.73 7.41
CA TYR A 149 2.76 6.13 7.19
C TYR A 149 3.71 6.63 8.25
N VAL A 150 4.72 7.38 7.81
CA VAL A 150 5.77 7.91 8.67
C VAL A 150 6.21 9.29 8.20
N TYR A 151 6.56 10.14 9.15
CA TYR A 151 7.37 11.32 8.86
C TYR A 151 8.78 10.86 8.50
N MET A 152 9.33 11.41 7.44
CA MET A 152 10.67 11.11 6.97
C MET A 152 11.47 12.39 6.93
N ILE A 153 12.63 12.40 7.61
CA ILE A 153 13.48 13.58 7.73
C ILE A 153 14.92 13.27 7.31
N ARG A 154 15.61 14.23 6.75
CA ARG A 154 17.03 14.15 6.36
C ARG A 154 17.93 14.11 7.59
N GLN A 155 18.36 12.91 8.00
CA GLN A 155 19.30 12.71 9.11
C GLN A 155 20.64 13.34 8.82
N ASP A 156 21.16 13.19 7.62
CA ASP A 156 22.42 13.78 7.17
C ASP A 156 22.41 15.33 7.23
N TRP A 157 21.26 15.96 7.03
CA TRP A 157 21.10 17.40 7.21
C TRP A 157 21.13 17.81 8.70
N LEU A 158 20.47 17.01 9.55
CA LEU A 158 20.56 17.22 11.01
C LEU A 158 22.02 17.10 11.47
N ASP A 159 22.71 16.06 11.07
CA ASP A 159 24.09 15.80 11.45
C ASP A 159 25.04 16.92 10.97
N LYS A 160 24.88 17.37 9.72
CA LYS A 160 25.68 18.45 9.13
C LYS A 160 25.50 19.79 9.85
N LEU A 161 24.29 20.08 10.31
CA LEU A 161 23.97 21.29 11.04
C LEU A 161 24.13 21.16 12.56
N GLY A 162 24.50 19.98 13.07
CA GLY A 162 24.67 19.70 14.50
C GLY A 162 23.39 19.77 15.29
N LEU A 163 22.28 19.32 14.68
CA LEU A 163 20.96 19.31 15.27
C LEU A 163 20.56 17.90 15.72
N GLU A 164 19.79 17.82 16.79
CA GLU A 164 19.17 16.56 17.24
C GLU A 164 17.85 16.31 16.49
N MET A 165 17.41 15.04 16.50
CA MET A 165 16.09 14.66 16.00
C MET A 165 15.00 15.39 16.79
N PRO A 166 14.13 16.19 16.14
CA PRO A 166 13.08 16.93 16.85
C PRO A 166 12.01 15.99 17.40
N THR A 167 11.58 16.26 18.63
CA THR A 167 10.55 15.52 19.35
C THR A 167 9.30 16.33 19.60
N THR A 168 9.40 17.66 19.49
CA THR A 168 8.29 18.60 19.66
C THR A 168 8.12 19.47 18.40
N LEU A 169 6.91 20.07 18.26
CA LEU A 169 6.67 21.02 17.16
C LEU A 169 7.59 22.23 17.20
N ASP A 170 7.91 22.74 18.40
CA ASP A 170 8.82 23.87 18.54
C ASP A 170 10.24 23.53 18.08
N GLU A 171 10.76 22.36 18.46
CA GLU A 171 12.05 21.86 17.98
C GLU A 171 12.03 21.64 16.46
N LEU A 172 10.93 21.08 15.92
CA LEU A 172 10.78 20.88 14.47
C LEU A 172 10.83 22.21 13.71
N VAL A 173 10.20 23.26 14.22
CA VAL A 173 10.26 24.59 13.60
C VAL A 173 11.68 25.13 13.56
N GLU A 174 12.44 24.96 14.65
CA GLU A 174 13.86 25.38 14.68
C GLU A 174 14.71 24.56 13.69
N VAL A 175 14.47 23.27 13.57
CA VAL A 175 15.10 22.41 12.54
C VAL A 175 14.74 22.91 11.14
N PHE A 176 13.48 23.21 10.87
CA PHE A 176 13.08 23.75 9.57
C PHE A 176 13.73 25.08 9.24
N ARG A 177 13.85 25.99 10.20
CA ARG A 177 14.57 27.24 10.02
C ARG A 177 16.04 27.00 9.68
N ALA A 178 16.69 26.07 10.38
CA ALA A 178 18.07 25.71 10.12
C ALA A 178 18.24 25.04 8.75
N PHE A 179 17.31 24.20 8.32
CA PHE A 179 17.32 23.63 6.97
C PHE A 179 17.21 24.71 5.89
N ARG A 180 16.29 25.66 6.04
CA ARG A 180 16.09 26.77 5.09
C ARG A 180 17.33 27.66 4.97
N ASP A 181 18.01 27.94 6.08
CA ASP A 181 19.04 29.00 6.16
C ASP A 181 20.47 28.44 6.10
N GLY A 182 20.66 27.12 6.28
CA GLY A 182 21.94 26.50 6.56
C GLY A 182 22.66 25.85 5.36
N ASP A 183 22.07 25.83 4.17
CA ASP A 183 22.62 25.12 2.99
C ASP A 183 23.08 23.69 3.32
N PRO A 184 22.19 22.84 3.89
CA PRO A 184 22.59 21.49 4.25
C PRO A 184 22.84 20.57 3.04
N ASN A 185 22.28 20.83 1.87
CA ASN A 185 22.60 20.10 0.65
C ASN A 185 23.98 20.50 0.09
N GLY A 186 24.52 21.66 0.48
CA GLY A 186 25.89 22.10 0.19
C GLY A 186 26.11 22.56 -1.24
N ASN A 187 25.06 22.96 -1.95
CA ASN A 187 25.17 23.41 -3.33
C ASN A 187 25.46 24.93 -3.46
N GLY A 188 25.36 25.69 -2.35
CA GLY A 188 25.61 27.12 -2.29
C GLY A 188 24.43 27.98 -2.76
N GLU A 189 23.27 27.37 -2.95
CA GLU A 189 22.02 28.03 -3.33
C GLU A 189 21.01 27.96 -2.18
N ALA A 190 20.09 28.91 -2.09
CA ALA A 190 19.02 28.87 -1.08
C ALA A 190 17.78 28.22 -1.69
N ASP A 191 17.85 26.92 -1.94
CA ASP A 191 16.81 26.14 -2.61
C ASP A 191 16.17 25.06 -1.73
N GLU A 192 16.63 24.95 -0.48
CA GLU A 192 16.07 23.99 0.46
C GLU A 192 14.61 24.28 0.81
N ILE A 193 13.81 23.25 0.76
CA ILE A 193 12.42 23.26 1.21
C ILE A 193 12.32 22.37 2.45
N PRO A 194 12.22 22.94 3.65
CA PRO A 194 12.24 22.16 4.89
C PRO A 194 11.14 21.09 4.95
N PHE A 195 9.92 21.44 4.57
CA PHE A 195 8.79 20.53 4.57
C PHE A 195 8.12 20.48 3.19
N VAL A 196 8.26 19.37 2.52
CA VAL A 196 7.67 19.08 1.21
C VAL A 196 6.43 18.22 1.40
N VAL A 197 5.29 18.72 0.97
CA VAL A 197 4.01 18.04 1.06
C VAL A 197 3.41 17.95 -0.33
N ALA A 198 3.06 16.76 -0.76
CA ALA A 198 2.37 16.57 -2.02
C ALA A 198 0.87 16.78 -1.86
N SER A 199 0.30 17.65 -2.69
CA SER A 199 -1.13 17.78 -2.82
C SER A 199 -1.62 16.94 -4.00
N GLY A 200 -2.72 16.27 -3.82
CA GLY A 200 -3.43 15.58 -4.90
C GLY A 200 -3.44 14.07 -4.80
N GLY A 201 -4.62 13.56 -4.71
CA GLY A 201 -5.23 12.27 -5.01
C GLY A 201 -4.55 11.01 -4.52
N GLU A 202 -3.25 10.87 -4.69
CA GLU A 202 -2.53 9.63 -4.38
C GLU A 202 -1.52 9.74 -3.26
N THR A 203 -1.16 10.95 -2.89
CA THR A 203 -0.18 11.19 -1.82
C THR A 203 -0.83 11.57 -0.50
N THR A 204 -2.06 12.06 -0.54
CA THR A 204 -2.89 12.31 0.64
C THR A 204 -3.89 11.17 0.81
N TYR A 205 -3.59 10.27 1.70
CA TYR A 205 -4.54 9.23 2.06
C TYR A 205 -5.70 9.83 2.84
N GLY A 206 -6.92 9.52 2.38
CA GLY A 206 -8.13 9.89 3.06
C GLY A 206 -9.04 10.88 2.36
N GLY A 207 -8.74 11.30 1.10
CA GLY A 207 -9.67 12.09 0.27
C GLY A 207 -10.11 13.41 0.89
N GLY A 208 -9.47 13.83 1.98
CA GLY A 208 -9.81 15.04 2.71
C GLY A 208 -9.13 16.25 2.09
N THR A 209 -9.92 17.09 1.46
CA THR A 209 -9.50 18.37 0.90
C THR A 209 -9.02 19.40 1.94
N TYR A 210 -9.01 19.06 3.22
CA TYR A 210 -8.73 20.02 4.29
C TYR A 210 -7.31 19.93 4.85
N TYR A 211 -6.60 18.83 4.62
CA TYR A 211 -5.32 18.53 5.24
C TYR A 211 -4.26 18.19 4.19
N ASN A 212 -3.93 19.18 3.39
CA ASN A 212 -2.78 19.05 2.49
C ASN A 212 -1.44 19.19 3.23
N ILE A 213 -1.48 19.45 4.54
CA ILE A 213 -0.35 19.58 5.42
C ILE A 213 -0.54 18.61 6.57
N ASP A 214 0.38 17.67 6.73
CA ASP A 214 0.40 16.75 7.85
C ASP A 214 0.71 17.51 9.16
N LEU A 215 1.02 16.85 10.25
CA LEU A 215 1.22 17.42 11.59
C LEU A 215 -0.06 17.78 12.35
N TYR A 216 -1.25 17.50 11.81
CA TYR A 216 -2.52 17.76 12.51
C TYR A 216 -2.70 16.88 13.76
N GLU A 217 -2.11 15.69 13.78
CA GLU A 217 -2.12 14.79 14.93
C GLU A 217 -1.39 15.36 16.15
N SER A 218 -0.39 16.23 15.94
CA SER A 218 0.26 16.99 17.00
C SER A 218 -0.68 18.00 17.68
N PHE A 219 -1.80 18.33 17.02
CA PHE A 219 -2.88 19.16 17.56
C PHE A 219 -4.04 18.34 18.11
N GLY A 220 -3.91 17.03 18.20
CA GLY A 220 -4.99 16.18 18.65
C GLY A 220 -6.15 16.03 17.65
N LEU A 221 -5.91 16.28 16.36
CA LEU A 221 -6.86 16.15 15.26
C LEU A 221 -6.72 14.79 14.56
N TYR A 222 -7.75 14.32 13.81
CA TYR A 222 -7.82 12.95 13.31
C TYR A 222 -8.12 12.79 11.82
N GLN A 223 -8.33 13.84 11.10
CA GLN A 223 -8.90 13.80 9.76
C GLN A 223 -10.31 13.18 9.74
N ASP A 224 -11.34 14.03 9.82
CA ASP A 224 -12.74 13.67 9.74
C ASP A 224 -13.39 13.39 11.12
N PHE A 225 -14.22 12.37 11.25
CA PHE A 225 -14.88 12.03 12.49
C PHE A 225 -14.00 11.19 13.41
N PHE A 226 -14.04 11.49 14.70
CA PHE A 226 -13.31 10.73 15.72
C PHE A 226 -14.11 10.61 17.01
N ILE A 227 -13.70 9.70 17.89
CA ILE A 227 -14.31 9.52 19.20
C ILE A 227 -13.33 10.01 20.26
N GLU A 228 -13.78 10.95 21.08
CA GLU A 228 -13.05 11.46 22.25
C GLU A 228 -14.00 11.52 23.45
N ASP A 229 -13.59 10.91 24.56
CA ASP A 229 -14.41 10.80 25.78
C ASP A 229 -15.80 10.16 25.55
N GLY A 230 -15.92 9.25 24.59
CA GLY A 230 -17.18 8.58 24.25
C GLY A 230 -18.12 9.39 23.36
N GLU A 231 -17.72 10.58 22.92
CA GLU A 231 -18.48 11.44 22.00
C GLU A 231 -17.88 11.43 20.60
N ILE A 232 -18.76 11.46 19.58
CA ILE A 232 -18.35 11.63 18.20
C ILE A 232 -18.09 13.11 17.94
N LYS A 233 -16.89 13.43 17.51
CA LYS A 233 -16.45 14.78 17.14
C LYS A 233 -16.08 14.84 15.67
N TYR A 234 -16.01 16.04 15.11
CA TYR A 234 -15.63 16.31 13.74
C TYR A 234 -14.56 17.39 13.68
N ASP A 235 -13.40 17.07 13.14
CA ASP A 235 -12.20 17.93 13.14
C ASP A 235 -12.45 19.31 12.56
N ALA A 236 -13.16 19.39 11.42
CA ALA A 236 -13.31 20.66 10.70
C ALA A 236 -14.01 21.77 11.50
N ILE A 237 -14.75 21.41 12.54
CA ILE A 237 -15.42 22.35 13.45
C ILE A 237 -14.81 22.36 14.86
N ASP A 238 -13.78 21.54 15.12
CA ASP A 238 -13.08 21.52 16.39
C ASP A 238 -12.23 22.81 16.55
N PRO A 239 -12.20 23.44 17.72
CA PRO A 239 -11.38 24.62 17.97
C PRO A 239 -9.89 24.43 17.68
N ARG A 240 -9.36 23.21 17.86
CA ARG A 240 -7.98 22.83 17.58
C ARG A 240 -7.61 22.98 16.08
N MET A 241 -8.61 22.90 15.20
CA MET A 241 -8.41 23.15 13.78
C MET A 241 -7.88 24.57 13.49
N LYS A 242 -8.39 25.56 14.21
CA LYS A 242 -7.91 26.95 14.06
C LYS A 242 -6.46 27.10 14.50
N GLU A 243 -6.05 26.40 15.55
CA GLU A 243 -4.67 26.42 16.03
C GLU A 243 -3.73 25.73 15.03
N TYR A 244 -4.12 24.58 14.53
CA TYR A 244 -3.39 23.88 13.46
C TYR A 244 -3.25 24.74 12.20
N LEU A 245 -4.31 25.35 11.72
CA LEU A 245 -4.25 26.23 10.54
C LEU A 245 -3.40 27.48 10.78
N THR A 246 -3.38 28.00 12.02
CA THR A 246 -2.50 29.11 12.40
C THR A 246 -1.04 28.68 12.35
N PHE A 247 -0.71 27.49 12.82
CA PHE A 247 0.62 26.89 12.72
C PHE A 247 1.02 26.65 11.26
N ALA A 248 0.15 26.04 10.47
CA ALA A 248 0.38 25.80 9.05
C ALA A 248 0.61 27.12 8.28
N ASN A 249 -0.15 28.16 8.59
CA ASN A 249 0.06 29.50 8.02
C ASN A 249 1.41 30.11 8.40
N MET A 250 1.87 29.89 9.62
CA MET A 250 3.20 30.32 10.04
C MET A 250 4.30 29.60 9.25
N LEU A 251 4.20 28.27 9.10
CA LEU A 251 5.15 27.48 8.29
C LEU A 251 5.21 28.02 6.85
N TYR A 252 4.07 28.32 6.25
CA TYR A 252 3.99 28.86 4.91
C TYR A 252 4.59 30.27 4.82
N ALA A 253 4.24 31.16 5.75
CA ALA A 253 4.70 32.55 5.77
C ALA A 253 6.23 32.65 5.98
N GLU A 254 6.81 31.74 6.76
CA GLU A 254 8.25 31.66 6.98
C GLU A 254 8.99 30.85 5.89
N LYS A 255 8.29 30.35 4.86
CA LYS A 255 8.85 29.49 3.80
C LYS A 255 9.46 28.19 4.34
N LEU A 256 8.88 27.66 5.40
CA LEU A 256 9.23 26.35 5.96
C LEU A 256 8.45 25.22 5.32
N LEU A 257 7.28 25.54 4.76
CA LEU A 257 6.43 24.68 3.96
C LEU A 257 6.62 24.99 2.48
N ASP A 258 6.60 23.99 1.64
CA ASP A 258 6.65 24.14 0.19
C ASP A 258 5.61 25.15 -0.33
N PRO A 259 6.03 26.20 -1.05
CA PRO A 259 5.10 27.22 -1.51
C PRO A 259 4.09 26.71 -2.55
N GLU A 260 4.37 25.58 -3.21
CA GLU A 260 3.50 24.97 -4.21
C GLU A 260 2.66 23.81 -3.64
N PHE A 261 2.63 23.63 -2.31
CA PHE A 261 1.99 22.49 -1.65
C PHE A 261 0.54 22.22 -2.08
N LEU A 262 -0.21 23.25 -2.54
CA LEU A 262 -1.59 23.11 -3.01
C LEU A 262 -1.71 22.60 -4.46
N THR A 263 -0.66 22.72 -5.24
CA THR A 263 -0.69 22.43 -6.70
C THR A 263 0.32 21.37 -7.11
N MET A 264 1.18 20.96 -6.18
CA MET A 264 2.22 19.99 -6.44
C MET A 264 1.63 18.61 -6.74
N ASP A 265 2.01 18.04 -7.86
CA ASP A 265 1.70 16.66 -8.18
C ASP A 265 2.74 15.68 -7.60
N LYS A 266 2.44 14.39 -7.71
CA LYS A 266 3.31 13.31 -7.22
C LYS A 266 4.72 13.39 -7.83
N GLN A 267 4.84 13.64 -9.12
CA GLN A 267 6.14 13.68 -9.82
C GLN A 267 6.99 14.85 -9.34
N GLN A 268 6.38 16.01 -9.13
CA GLN A 268 7.06 17.19 -8.58
C GLN A 268 7.54 16.93 -7.14
N TRP A 269 6.68 16.33 -6.30
CA TRP A 269 7.03 15.93 -4.94
C TRP A 269 8.20 14.95 -4.91
N GLU A 270 8.13 13.87 -5.68
CA GLU A 270 9.21 12.89 -5.78
C GLU A 270 10.51 13.55 -6.25
N SER A 271 10.45 14.43 -7.25
CA SER A 271 11.61 15.18 -7.75
C SER A 271 12.26 16.02 -6.67
N ARG A 272 11.50 16.70 -5.82
CA ARG A 272 12.08 17.53 -4.73
C ARG A 272 12.77 16.68 -3.67
N MET A 273 12.18 15.54 -3.34
CA MET A 273 12.78 14.62 -2.37
C MET A 273 14.05 13.94 -2.92
N THR A 274 14.04 13.51 -4.18
CA THR A 274 15.16 12.76 -4.79
C THR A 274 16.31 13.63 -5.29
N ASN A 275 16.09 14.94 -5.53
CA ASN A 275 17.14 15.88 -5.94
C ASN A 275 17.76 16.64 -4.77
N SER A 276 17.61 16.17 -3.55
CA SER A 276 18.20 16.77 -2.35
C SER A 276 17.76 18.22 -2.07
N ILE A 277 16.51 18.55 -2.39
CA ILE A 277 15.88 19.84 -2.12
C ILE A 277 14.98 19.75 -0.88
N GLY A 278 14.30 18.63 -0.69
CA GLY A 278 13.37 18.40 0.41
C GLY A 278 14.03 17.92 1.70
N GLY A 279 13.70 18.56 2.82
CA GLY A 279 14.22 18.23 4.15
C GLY A 279 13.39 17.17 4.89
N MET A 280 12.08 17.30 4.82
CA MET A 280 11.12 16.38 5.45
C MET A 280 9.90 16.19 4.58
N THR A 281 9.28 15.02 4.68
CA THR A 281 7.97 14.71 4.10
C THR A 281 7.22 13.69 4.96
N PHE A 282 5.95 13.43 4.64
CA PHE A 282 5.14 12.40 5.27
C PHE A 282 4.52 11.51 4.19
N ASN A 283 4.76 10.21 4.26
CA ASN A 283 4.22 9.25 3.29
C ASN A 283 4.40 7.81 3.79
N TRP A 284 4.12 6.84 2.91
CA TRP A 284 4.37 5.42 3.15
C TRP A 284 5.82 5.17 3.59
N ASN A 285 6.03 4.30 4.58
CA ASN A 285 7.36 3.93 5.07
C ASN A 285 8.27 3.38 3.97
N THR A 286 7.72 2.69 2.98
CA THR A 286 8.45 2.19 1.80
C THR A 286 9.10 3.30 0.96
N ARG A 287 8.68 4.56 1.14
CA ARG A 287 9.30 5.71 0.47
C ARG A 287 10.69 6.03 1.01
N ILE A 288 11.00 5.65 2.25
CA ILE A 288 12.34 5.82 2.81
C ILE A 288 13.37 5.12 1.94
N ASP A 289 13.11 3.88 1.60
CA ASP A 289 13.99 3.06 0.77
C ASP A 289 14.10 3.59 -0.67
N ILE A 290 12.96 3.89 -1.30
CA ILE A 290 12.92 4.44 -2.67
C ILE A 290 13.68 5.76 -2.75
N PHE A 291 13.45 6.67 -1.81
CA PHE A 291 14.10 7.98 -1.82
C PHE A 291 15.57 7.90 -1.48
N ASN A 292 15.97 7.07 -0.51
CA ASN A 292 17.39 6.86 -0.18
C ASN A 292 18.16 6.30 -1.37
N THR A 293 17.60 5.31 -2.07
CA THR A 293 18.23 4.76 -3.27
C THR A 293 18.48 5.84 -4.33
N ALA A 294 17.51 6.72 -4.57
CA ALA A 294 17.66 7.80 -5.54
C ALA A 294 18.58 8.93 -5.04
N LEU A 295 18.44 9.35 -3.79
CA LEU A 295 19.28 10.39 -3.17
C LEU A 295 20.76 10.03 -3.18
N GLN A 296 21.09 8.77 -2.88
CA GLN A 296 22.47 8.28 -2.82
C GLN A 296 23.16 8.23 -4.19
N GLN A 297 22.41 8.31 -5.29
CA GLN A 297 22.98 8.50 -6.62
C GLN A 297 23.51 9.94 -6.80
N VAL A 298 22.93 10.92 -6.08
CA VAL A 298 23.31 12.34 -6.13
C VAL A 298 24.32 12.67 -5.02
N ASP A 299 24.03 12.24 -3.81
CA ASP A 299 24.88 12.41 -2.63
C ASP A 299 24.97 11.07 -1.85
N PRO A 300 26.12 10.35 -1.92
CA PRO A 300 26.29 9.07 -1.26
C PRO A 300 26.11 9.09 0.27
N ASN A 301 26.13 10.25 0.90
CA ASN A 301 25.93 10.40 2.33
C ASN A 301 24.48 10.75 2.70
N ALA A 302 23.63 11.00 1.71
CA ALA A 302 22.23 11.34 1.95
C ALA A 302 21.51 10.20 2.67
N GLN A 303 20.78 10.57 3.71
CA GLN A 303 20.04 9.61 4.54
C GLN A 303 18.72 10.20 5.01
N LEU A 304 17.63 9.66 4.50
CA LEU A 304 16.28 9.88 4.97
C LEU A 304 15.92 8.80 5.99
N VAL A 305 15.42 9.19 7.14
CA VAL A 305 15.03 8.27 8.22
C VAL A 305 13.62 8.54 8.70
N GLY A 306 12.97 7.54 9.30
CA GLY A 306 11.69 7.69 9.95
C GLY A 306 11.79 8.56 11.21
N MET A 307 10.78 9.39 11.44
CA MET A 307 10.64 10.24 12.61
C MET A 307 9.27 10.02 13.25
N ALA A 308 9.23 9.92 14.58
CA ALA A 308 7.96 9.90 15.31
C ALA A 308 7.21 11.24 15.15
N PRO A 309 5.86 11.23 15.18
CA PRO A 309 5.10 12.46 15.20
C PRO A 309 5.54 13.36 16.37
N PRO A 310 5.82 14.66 16.13
CA PRO A 310 6.28 15.55 17.18
C PRO A 310 5.16 15.86 18.17
N GLU A 311 5.52 15.98 19.46
CA GLU A 311 4.62 16.42 20.50
C GLU A 311 4.15 17.85 20.25
N GLY A 312 2.86 18.09 20.39
CA GLY A 312 2.23 19.38 20.18
C GLY A 312 1.62 19.97 21.44
N PRO A 313 0.80 21.03 21.31
CA PRO A 313 0.21 21.75 22.45
C PRO A 313 -0.75 20.89 23.29
N TYR A 314 -1.17 19.74 22.80
CA TYR A 314 -2.09 18.81 23.48
C TYR A 314 -1.39 17.55 23.99
N GLY A 315 -0.05 17.57 24.08
CA GLY A 315 0.77 16.46 24.53
C GLY A 315 1.25 15.57 23.39
N GLU A 316 1.52 14.31 23.73
CA GLU A 316 2.01 13.32 22.78
C GLU A 316 1.06 13.16 21.58
N ALA A 317 1.60 13.31 20.39
CA ALA A 317 0.86 13.06 19.17
C ALA A 317 0.49 11.56 19.08
N LYS A 318 -0.79 11.27 19.11
CA LYS A 318 -1.25 9.90 18.93
C LYS A 318 -1.23 9.61 17.45
N THR A 319 -0.39 8.68 17.04
CA THR A 319 -0.38 8.17 15.67
C THR A 319 -1.76 7.60 15.34
N ARG A 320 -2.44 8.23 14.41
CA ARG A 320 -3.85 7.93 14.10
C ARG A 320 -4.05 7.23 12.79
N HIS A 321 -2.96 7.02 12.09
CA HIS A 321 -2.90 6.15 10.94
C HIS A 321 -2.86 4.66 11.37
N GLN A 322 -3.70 4.29 12.35
CA GLN A 322 -4.16 2.92 12.42
C GLN A 322 -5.03 2.71 11.19
N MET A 323 -4.38 2.31 10.12
CA MET A 323 -5.11 1.96 8.93
C MET A 323 -6.04 0.81 9.27
N LYS A 324 -7.26 0.90 8.80
CA LYS A 324 -8.17 -0.23 8.82
C LYS A 324 -7.49 -1.38 8.10
N ALA A 325 -7.68 -2.60 8.57
CA ALA A 325 -7.14 -3.78 7.88
C ALA A 325 -7.65 -3.89 6.44
N ILE A 326 -8.90 -3.49 6.21
CA ILE A 326 -9.43 -3.35 4.85
C ILE A 326 -8.87 -2.09 4.22
N ARG A 327 -8.06 -2.26 3.19
CA ARG A 327 -7.49 -1.15 2.42
C ARG A 327 -8.50 -0.55 1.47
N GLY A 328 -8.24 0.70 1.05
CA GLY A 328 -9.16 1.45 0.21
C GLY A 328 -9.31 0.92 -1.23
N LYS A 329 -8.54 -0.11 -1.64
CA LYS A 329 -8.64 -0.74 -2.96
C LYS A 329 -9.33 -2.10 -2.87
N GLY A 330 -10.10 -2.41 -3.89
CA GLY A 330 -10.77 -3.70 -4.02
C GLY A 330 -11.12 -4.01 -5.47
N THR A 331 -11.46 -5.26 -5.73
CA THR A 331 -11.88 -5.74 -7.04
C THR A 331 -13.32 -6.20 -6.99
N ALA A 332 -14.15 -5.62 -7.84
CA ALA A 332 -15.55 -5.99 -8.03
C ALA A 332 -15.73 -6.82 -9.30
N ILE A 333 -16.78 -7.61 -9.35
CA ILE A 333 -17.20 -8.38 -10.53
C ILE A 333 -18.35 -7.62 -11.20
N ALA A 334 -18.26 -7.44 -12.52
CA ALA A 334 -19.34 -6.85 -13.28
C ALA A 334 -20.60 -7.74 -13.24
N ALA A 335 -21.77 -7.16 -12.98
CA ALA A 335 -23.02 -7.90 -12.94
C ALA A 335 -23.32 -8.60 -14.28
N SER A 336 -22.83 -8.04 -15.39
CA SER A 336 -22.97 -8.57 -16.75
C SER A 336 -22.00 -9.71 -17.09
N SER A 337 -20.98 -9.98 -16.26
CA SER A 337 -19.99 -11.03 -16.53
C SER A 337 -20.60 -12.42 -16.46
N ASP A 338 -20.20 -13.30 -17.38
CA ASP A 338 -20.46 -14.74 -17.37
C ASP A 338 -19.31 -15.55 -16.74
N LYS A 339 -18.26 -14.86 -16.28
CA LYS A 339 -17.04 -15.43 -15.67
C LYS A 339 -17.01 -15.31 -14.14
N LYS A 340 -18.14 -15.07 -13.49
CA LYS A 340 -18.22 -14.77 -12.04
C LYS A 340 -17.53 -15.85 -11.19
N GLU A 341 -17.80 -17.13 -11.43
CA GLU A 341 -17.16 -18.24 -10.73
C GLU A 341 -15.63 -18.23 -10.91
N VAL A 342 -15.15 -18.01 -12.14
CA VAL A 342 -13.72 -17.98 -12.46
C VAL A 342 -13.02 -16.87 -11.69
N VAL A 343 -13.62 -15.67 -11.69
CA VAL A 343 -13.08 -14.50 -10.96
C VAL A 343 -13.03 -14.78 -9.47
N VAL A 344 -14.10 -15.34 -8.89
CA VAL A 344 -14.13 -15.67 -7.45
C VAL A 344 -13.03 -16.66 -7.09
N LYS A 345 -12.90 -17.76 -7.83
CA LYS A 345 -11.85 -18.77 -7.58
C LYS A 345 -10.45 -18.21 -7.68
N PHE A 346 -10.22 -17.30 -8.64
CA PHE A 346 -8.93 -16.63 -8.79
C PHE A 346 -8.57 -15.77 -7.57
N PHE A 347 -9.50 -14.91 -7.13
CA PHE A 347 -9.25 -14.05 -5.97
C PHE A 347 -9.25 -14.85 -4.66
N ASP A 348 -10.06 -15.89 -4.53
CA ASP A 348 -10.05 -16.76 -3.35
C ASP A 348 -8.71 -17.45 -3.13
N TYR A 349 -8.03 -17.84 -4.21
CA TYR A 349 -6.67 -18.37 -4.10
C TYR A 349 -5.69 -17.38 -3.46
N ILE A 350 -5.81 -16.08 -3.76
CA ILE A 350 -4.96 -15.02 -3.17
C ILE A 350 -5.13 -14.98 -1.63
N TYR A 351 -6.32 -15.34 -1.13
CA TYR A 351 -6.61 -15.37 0.31
C TYR A 351 -6.24 -16.69 0.99
N SER A 352 -5.76 -17.68 0.27
CA SER A 352 -5.18 -18.89 0.84
C SER A 352 -3.77 -18.61 1.40
N ASP A 353 -3.27 -19.52 2.25
CA ASP A 353 -1.90 -19.42 2.78
C ASP A 353 -0.86 -19.34 1.66
N GLU A 354 -0.97 -20.21 0.64
CA GLU A 354 -0.07 -20.24 -0.50
C GLU A 354 -0.18 -18.99 -1.38
N GLY A 355 -1.39 -18.49 -1.58
CA GLY A 355 -1.64 -17.25 -2.31
C GLY A 355 -1.10 -16.04 -1.55
N THR A 356 -1.28 -16.00 -0.25
CA THR A 356 -0.75 -14.96 0.63
C THR A 356 0.78 -14.93 0.60
N GLU A 357 1.46 -16.08 0.73
CA GLU A 357 2.91 -16.15 0.58
C GLU A 357 3.36 -15.67 -0.81
N LEU A 358 2.72 -16.14 -1.87
CA LEU A 358 3.06 -15.72 -3.25
C LEU A 358 2.93 -14.22 -3.45
N MET A 359 1.81 -13.64 -3.02
CA MET A 359 1.51 -12.21 -3.27
C MET A 359 2.33 -11.25 -2.41
N ASN A 360 2.91 -11.71 -1.30
CA ASN A 360 3.76 -10.90 -0.43
C ASN A 360 5.25 -11.14 -0.64
N PHE A 361 5.66 -12.40 -0.84
CA PHE A 361 7.08 -12.77 -0.89
C PHE A 361 7.55 -13.24 -2.26
N GLY A 362 6.62 -13.62 -3.13
CA GLY A 362 6.94 -14.11 -4.47
C GLY A 362 7.18 -15.62 -4.51
N ILE A 363 8.28 -16.03 -5.14
CA ILE A 363 8.59 -17.43 -5.46
C ILE A 363 9.66 -17.95 -4.51
N GLU A 364 9.34 -19.01 -3.75
CA GLU A 364 10.27 -19.65 -2.81
C GLU A 364 11.52 -20.16 -3.52
N GLY A 365 12.68 -19.89 -2.94
CA GLY A 365 13.98 -20.21 -3.49
C GLY A 365 14.50 -19.22 -4.55
N GLU A 366 13.65 -18.29 -5.02
CA GLU A 366 14.03 -17.22 -5.94
C GLU A 366 14.02 -15.86 -5.24
N THR A 367 12.86 -15.41 -4.79
CA THR A 367 12.66 -14.08 -4.18
C THR A 367 12.69 -14.12 -2.66
N TYR A 368 12.39 -15.25 -2.05
CA TYR A 368 12.47 -15.46 -0.61
C TYR A 368 12.87 -16.89 -0.27
N THR A 369 13.29 -17.08 0.98
CA THR A 369 13.56 -18.40 1.59
C THR A 369 12.73 -18.57 2.86
N LYS A 370 12.46 -19.84 3.22
CA LYS A 370 11.71 -20.21 4.43
C LYS A 370 12.59 -21.05 5.33
N GLU A 371 13.23 -20.41 6.32
CA GLU A 371 14.10 -21.09 7.27
C GLU A 371 13.52 -21.05 8.70
N GLY A 372 13.30 -22.21 9.30
CA GLY A 372 12.76 -22.31 10.66
C GLY A 372 11.39 -21.67 10.84
N GLY A 373 10.59 -21.58 9.76
CA GLY A 373 9.28 -20.92 9.75
C GLY A 373 9.34 -19.40 9.55
N LYS A 374 10.53 -18.81 9.41
CA LYS A 374 10.69 -17.40 9.06
C LYS A 374 10.84 -17.23 7.55
N LEU A 375 10.10 -16.28 7.00
CA LEU A 375 10.20 -15.85 5.61
C LEU A 375 11.23 -14.72 5.53
N GLN A 376 12.18 -14.81 4.59
CA GLN A 376 13.21 -13.79 4.38
C GLN A 376 13.42 -13.57 2.90
N TYR A 377 13.41 -12.31 2.46
CA TYR A 377 13.77 -11.98 1.09
C TYR A 377 15.23 -12.35 0.78
N THR A 378 15.45 -12.75 -0.45
CA THR A 378 16.80 -13.04 -0.98
C THR A 378 17.48 -11.76 -1.46
N ASP A 379 18.77 -11.88 -1.80
CA ASP A 379 19.54 -10.78 -2.39
C ASP A 379 18.95 -10.28 -3.73
N VAL A 380 18.15 -11.09 -4.42
CA VAL A 380 17.41 -10.63 -5.62
C VAL A 380 16.50 -9.46 -5.31
N VAL A 381 15.90 -9.45 -4.12
CA VAL A 381 15.04 -8.37 -3.65
C VAL A 381 15.84 -7.32 -2.87
N LEU A 382 16.68 -7.76 -1.89
CA LEU A 382 17.34 -6.86 -0.96
C LEU A 382 18.49 -6.07 -1.59
N HIS A 383 19.18 -6.66 -2.59
CA HIS A 383 20.37 -6.09 -3.25
C HIS A 383 20.28 -6.26 -4.77
N PRO A 384 19.26 -5.65 -5.42
CA PRO A 384 19.05 -5.84 -6.85
C PRO A 384 20.24 -5.32 -7.68
N SER A 385 20.62 -6.08 -8.70
CA SER A 385 21.81 -5.83 -9.51
C SER A 385 21.71 -4.61 -10.43
N ASP A 386 20.49 -4.11 -10.67
CA ASP A 386 20.20 -2.94 -11.49
C ASP A 386 20.30 -1.61 -10.71
N GLY A 387 20.45 -1.69 -9.39
CA GLY A 387 20.54 -0.53 -8.50
C GLY A 387 19.19 0.08 -8.12
N ASP A 388 18.09 -0.62 -8.40
CA ASP A 388 16.76 -0.25 -7.92
C ASP A 388 16.63 -0.46 -6.41
N SER A 389 15.61 0.12 -5.80
CA SER A 389 15.28 -0.17 -4.40
C SER A 389 14.64 -1.55 -4.26
N PRO A 390 14.76 -2.21 -3.10
CA PRO A 390 14.02 -3.43 -2.81
C PRO A 390 12.53 -3.30 -3.10
N GLN A 391 11.89 -2.20 -2.71
CA GLN A 391 10.48 -1.96 -2.97
C GLN A 391 10.16 -1.85 -4.47
N THR A 392 11.00 -1.18 -5.25
CA THR A 392 10.83 -1.12 -6.72
C THR A 392 10.95 -2.50 -7.34
N THR A 393 11.91 -3.29 -6.87
CA THR A 393 12.09 -4.68 -7.30
C THR A 393 10.87 -5.53 -7.01
N LEU A 394 10.26 -5.41 -5.82
CA LEU A 394 9.01 -6.11 -5.50
C LEU A 394 7.89 -5.78 -6.50
N PHE A 395 7.73 -4.51 -6.86
CA PHE A 395 6.74 -4.10 -7.87
C PHE A 395 7.03 -4.70 -9.26
N GLN A 396 8.29 -4.72 -9.67
CA GLN A 396 8.73 -5.30 -10.95
C GLN A 396 8.56 -6.82 -10.99
N LEU A 397 8.59 -7.48 -9.85
CA LEU A 397 8.30 -8.91 -9.73
C LEU A 397 6.79 -9.22 -9.77
N GLY A 398 5.94 -8.23 -9.55
CA GLY A 398 4.48 -8.39 -9.51
C GLY A 398 3.88 -8.41 -8.11
N ILE A 399 4.69 -8.17 -7.07
CA ILE A 399 4.23 -8.06 -5.69
C ILE A 399 3.57 -6.69 -5.49
N ASP A 400 2.51 -6.64 -4.65
CA ASP A 400 1.70 -5.43 -4.40
C ASP A 400 1.07 -4.82 -5.68
N ARG A 401 0.79 -5.68 -6.69
CA ARG A 401 0.18 -5.23 -7.95
C ARG A 401 -1.29 -5.59 -8.08
N LEU A 402 -1.73 -6.63 -7.41
CA LEU A 402 -3.12 -7.07 -7.30
C LEU A 402 -3.58 -7.02 -5.84
N ASN A 403 -4.66 -7.74 -5.53
CA ASN A 403 -5.07 -7.94 -4.14
C ASN A 403 -4.02 -8.76 -3.38
N TYR A 404 -3.93 -8.52 -2.09
CA TYR A 404 -3.03 -9.24 -1.18
C TYR A 404 -3.64 -9.31 0.22
N VAL A 405 -3.09 -10.21 1.03
CA VAL A 405 -3.35 -10.28 2.48
C VAL A 405 -2.00 -10.16 3.18
N GLN A 406 -1.85 -9.15 4.03
CA GLN A 406 -0.68 -8.97 4.89
C GLN A 406 -1.10 -9.14 6.34
N MET A 407 -0.62 -10.20 6.96
CA MET A 407 -0.91 -10.51 8.36
C MET A 407 0.19 -9.98 9.27
N ALA A 408 -0.16 -9.65 10.53
CA ALA A 408 0.79 -9.12 11.50
C ALA A 408 1.98 -10.06 11.77
N GLU A 409 1.82 -11.35 11.59
CA GLU A 409 2.88 -12.35 11.74
C GLU A 409 4.01 -12.23 10.72
N TYR A 410 3.78 -11.51 9.63
CA TYR A 410 4.81 -11.24 8.61
C TYR A 410 5.57 -9.92 8.83
N GLU A 411 5.23 -9.16 9.87
CA GLU A 411 5.81 -7.82 10.11
C GLU A 411 7.35 -7.84 10.14
N ASP A 412 7.95 -8.86 10.78
CA ASP A 412 9.41 -9.01 10.86
C ASP A 412 10.10 -9.37 9.53
N ALA A 413 9.32 -9.71 8.50
CA ALA A 413 9.83 -10.15 7.20
C ALA A 413 9.75 -9.08 6.11
N PHE A 414 8.96 -8.02 6.33
CA PHE A 414 8.87 -6.91 5.38
C PHE A 414 10.07 -5.96 5.50
N VAL A 415 10.52 -5.46 4.37
CA VAL A 415 11.64 -4.50 4.23
C VAL A 415 11.20 -3.11 4.65
#